data_cf57a9637bbf1ac894221aa1ab679946
#
_entry.id   cf57a9637bbf1ac894221aa1ab679946
#
_cell.length_a   1.000
_cell.length_b   1.000
_cell.length_c   1.000
_cell.angle_alpha   90.00
_cell.angle_beta   90.00
_cell.angle_gamma   90.00
#
_symmetry.space_group_name_H-M   'P 1'
#
loop_
_entity.id
_entity.type
_entity.pdbx_description
1 polymer ?
#
loop_
_entity_poly.entity_id
_entity_poly.type
_entity_poly.pdbx_seq_one_letter_code
_entity_poly.pdbx_strand_id
1 'polypeptide(L)'
;MNSKIAIPIIIGIIIVIVGIFAITNQEASEEEIEVQWRHSGPFAIEKYEYYLGEKIFLTVQDIPKDVSGEVIFYRPVIIPNVGSDGISRDMNAGKKYMGIEFDGANKQNFNRYFEPRLSEWKGICSRDDLVGDWKVAFEGTQYADIDFKIINQTASWDERTFETIVDKGTC
;
A
#
# COMPACT_ATOMS: atom_id res chain seq x y z
N MET A 1 56.42 25.92 32.89
CA MET A 1 54.97 25.68 32.64
C MET A 1 54.41 24.92 33.82
N ASN A 2 53.48 25.50 34.59
CA ASN A 2 53.00 24.89 35.85
C ASN A 2 52.07 23.69 35.49
N SER A 3 52.54 22.47 35.77
CA SER A 3 51.83 21.21 35.48
C SER A 3 50.43 21.10 36.15
N LYS A 4 50.18 21.96 37.14
CA LYS A 4 48.89 22.03 37.85
C LYS A 4 47.73 22.61 37.04
N ILE A 5 48.00 23.32 35.92
CA ILE A 5 46.99 23.94 35.07
C ILE A 5 46.69 23.06 33.83
N ALA A 6 47.64 22.22 33.41
CA ALA A 6 47.52 21.38 32.24
C ALA A 6 46.50 20.21 32.41
N ILE A 7 46.42 19.62 33.61
CA ILE A 7 45.55 18.47 33.89
C ILE A 7 44.06 18.81 33.78
N PRO A 8 43.50 19.89 34.36
CA PRO A 8 42.09 20.21 34.24
C PRO A 8 41.68 20.60 32.81
N ILE A 9 42.58 21.17 32.00
CA ILE A 9 42.32 21.50 30.58
C ILE A 9 42.20 20.24 29.75
N ILE A 10 43.05 19.24 29.94
CA ILE A 10 43.01 17.97 29.23
C ILE A 10 41.72 17.20 29.55
N ILE A 11 41.32 17.16 30.84
CA ILE A 11 40.06 16.52 31.27
C ILE A 11 38.84 17.20 30.62
N GLY A 12 38.83 18.53 30.57
CA GLY A 12 37.76 19.29 29.94
C GLY A 12 37.62 19.00 28.46
N ILE A 13 38.71 18.89 27.74
CA ILE A 13 38.72 18.55 26.29
C ILE A 13 38.21 17.12 26.05
N ILE A 14 38.61 16.17 26.88
CA ILE A 14 38.15 14.78 26.76
C ILE A 14 36.63 14.68 26.98
N ILE A 15 36.07 15.38 27.97
CA ILE A 15 34.62 15.38 28.22
C ILE A 15 33.85 15.98 27.04
N VAL A 16 34.37 17.07 26.44
CA VAL A 16 33.72 17.67 25.24
C VAL A 16 33.76 16.73 24.05
N ILE A 17 34.87 16.05 23.80
CA ILE A 17 35.01 15.09 22.71
C ILE A 17 34.09 13.89 22.91
N VAL A 18 34.00 13.33 24.11
CA VAL A 18 33.09 12.22 24.43
C VAL A 18 31.62 12.66 24.29
N GLY A 19 31.30 13.89 24.72
CA GLY A 19 29.96 14.45 24.57
C GLY A 19 29.56 14.63 23.11
N ILE A 20 30.47 15.10 22.26
CA ILE A 20 30.19 15.24 20.81
C ILE A 20 30.02 13.85 20.15
N PHE A 21 30.86 12.87 20.51
CA PHE A 21 30.69 11.50 20.02
C PHE A 21 29.35 10.85 20.44
N ALA A 22 28.89 11.13 21.66
CA ALA A 22 27.61 10.61 22.14
C ALA A 22 26.41 11.25 21.41
N ILE A 23 26.53 12.49 20.95
CA ILE A 23 25.45 13.18 20.18
C ILE A 23 25.47 12.78 18.72
N THR A 24 26.63 12.51 18.13
CA THR A 24 26.74 12.11 16.71
C THR A 24 26.41 10.63 16.47
N ASN A 25 26.42 9.79 17.51
CA ASN A 25 25.99 8.40 17.45
C ASN A 25 24.51 8.19 17.85
N GLN A 26 23.69 9.23 17.92
CA GLN A 26 22.28 9.04 17.66
C GLN A 26 22.13 8.77 16.15
N GLU A 27 22.45 7.55 15.75
CA GLU A 27 21.89 6.95 14.56
C GLU A 27 20.39 7.19 14.66
N ALA A 28 19.85 8.01 13.73
CA ALA A 28 18.43 7.98 13.48
C ALA A 28 18.13 6.48 13.27
N SER A 29 17.43 5.87 14.21
CA SER A 29 16.85 4.57 13.99
C SER A 29 15.92 4.81 12.79
N GLU A 30 16.35 4.49 11.58
CA GLU A 30 15.45 4.20 10.50
C GLU A 30 14.56 3.13 11.12
N GLU A 31 13.33 3.51 11.47
CA GLU A 31 12.29 2.54 11.72
C GLU A 31 12.22 1.73 10.43
N GLU A 32 12.85 0.58 10.45
CA GLU A 32 12.73 -0.42 9.42
C GLU A 32 11.25 -0.78 9.42
N ILE A 33 10.49 -0.16 8.49
CA ILE A 33 9.06 -0.43 8.33
C ILE A 33 8.98 -1.89 7.95
N GLU A 34 8.69 -2.74 8.93
CA GLU A 34 8.52 -4.17 8.73
C GLU A 34 7.35 -4.37 7.77
N VAL A 35 7.69 -4.61 6.50
CA VAL A 35 6.70 -4.83 5.44
C VAL A 35 5.93 -6.10 5.77
N GLN A 36 4.70 -5.94 6.22
CA GLN A 36 3.85 -7.04 6.66
C GLN A 36 3.07 -7.61 5.47
N TRP A 37 3.70 -8.52 4.72
CA TRP A 37 3.07 -9.21 3.61
C TRP A 37 1.82 -9.98 4.02
N ARG A 38 0.75 -9.81 3.27
CA ARG A 38 -0.51 -10.56 3.42
C ARG A 38 -0.56 -11.65 2.36
N HIS A 39 -0.67 -12.88 2.82
CA HIS A 39 -0.56 -14.06 1.98
C HIS A 39 -1.88 -14.81 1.83
N SER A 40 -2.09 -15.39 0.64
CA SER A 40 -3.10 -16.41 0.39
C SER A 40 -2.52 -17.43 -0.60
N GLY A 41 -2.06 -18.57 -0.09
CA GLY A 41 -1.32 -19.53 -0.88
C GLY A 41 -0.08 -18.92 -1.54
N PRO A 42 0.06 -19.02 -2.87
CA PRO A 42 1.20 -18.48 -3.63
C PRO A 42 1.13 -16.95 -3.83
N PHE A 43 0.01 -16.32 -3.46
CA PHE A 43 -0.25 -14.90 -3.69
C PHE A 43 0.06 -14.09 -2.44
N ALA A 44 0.68 -12.91 -2.63
CA ALA A 44 0.87 -11.97 -1.54
C ALA A 44 0.81 -10.52 -2.01
N ILE A 45 0.26 -9.65 -1.16
CA ILE A 45 0.34 -8.20 -1.29
C ILE A 45 1.17 -7.61 -0.17
N GLU A 46 1.84 -6.48 -0.44
CA GLU A 46 2.88 -5.93 0.42
C GLU A 46 2.37 -5.49 1.80
N LYS A 47 1.15 -4.92 1.86
CA LYS A 47 0.58 -4.40 3.11
C LYS A 47 -0.95 -4.33 3.10
N TYR A 48 -1.51 -4.04 4.26
CA TYR A 48 -2.96 -3.91 4.42
C TYR A 48 -3.50 -2.54 4.03
N GLU A 49 -2.74 -1.47 4.22
CA GLU A 49 -3.20 -0.10 4.04
C GLU A 49 -2.32 0.65 3.05
N TYR A 50 -2.95 1.33 2.09
CA TYR A 50 -2.31 2.11 1.04
C TYR A 50 -2.85 3.52 0.98
N TYR A 51 -2.02 4.46 0.55
CA TYR A 51 -2.43 5.82 0.21
C TYR A 51 -2.98 5.90 -1.22
N LEU A 52 -3.79 6.92 -1.49
CA LEU A 52 -4.15 7.25 -2.88
C LEU A 52 -2.89 7.57 -3.69
N GLY A 53 -2.79 6.97 -4.89
CA GLY A 53 -1.62 7.12 -5.76
C GLY A 53 -0.45 6.21 -5.40
N GLU A 54 -0.57 5.44 -4.35
CA GLU A 54 0.43 4.44 -4.02
C GLU A 54 0.32 3.21 -4.93
N LYS A 55 1.47 2.64 -5.26
CA LYS A 55 1.54 1.40 -6.04
C LYS A 55 1.26 0.21 -5.14
N ILE A 56 0.31 -0.60 -5.55
CA ILE A 56 -0.03 -1.87 -4.90
C ILE A 56 0.77 -2.96 -5.60
N PHE A 57 1.54 -3.71 -4.84
CA PHE A 57 2.42 -4.74 -5.35
C PHE A 57 1.83 -6.13 -5.04
N LEU A 58 1.61 -6.91 -6.09
CA LEU A 58 1.25 -8.32 -6.01
C LEU A 58 2.46 -9.16 -6.39
N THR A 59 2.90 -10.01 -5.49
CA THR A 59 3.86 -11.06 -5.79
C THR A 59 3.17 -12.41 -5.82
N VAL A 60 3.61 -13.24 -6.74
CA VAL A 60 3.09 -14.59 -6.91
C VAL A 60 4.27 -15.54 -7.04
N GLN A 61 4.33 -16.55 -6.16
CA GLN A 61 5.44 -17.47 -6.08
C GLN A 61 4.95 -18.92 -5.97
N ASP A 62 5.58 -19.78 -6.75
CA ASP A 62 5.38 -21.22 -6.71
C ASP A 62 3.92 -21.68 -6.93
N ILE A 63 3.23 -21.10 -7.93
CA ILE A 63 1.91 -21.58 -8.35
C ILE A 63 2.06 -23.05 -8.79
N PRO A 64 1.23 -23.96 -8.25
CA PRO A 64 1.21 -25.33 -8.73
C PRO A 64 0.87 -25.40 -10.23
N LYS A 65 1.49 -26.34 -10.95
CA LYS A 65 1.34 -26.45 -12.42
C LYS A 65 -0.07 -26.78 -12.88
N ASP A 66 -0.87 -27.37 -12.01
CA ASP A 66 -2.26 -27.74 -12.24
C ASP A 66 -3.27 -26.65 -11.83
N VAL A 67 -2.78 -25.50 -11.38
CA VAL A 67 -3.61 -24.37 -10.94
C VAL A 67 -3.56 -23.25 -11.98
N SER A 68 -4.74 -22.85 -12.44
CA SER A 68 -4.94 -21.69 -13.32
C SER A 68 -6.18 -20.91 -12.89
N GLY A 69 -6.26 -19.65 -13.27
CA GLY A 69 -7.37 -18.79 -12.90
C GLY A 69 -7.12 -17.32 -13.19
N GLU A 70 -7.84 -16.47 -12.48
CA GLU A 70 -7.72 -15.02 -12.58
C GLU A 70 -7.56 -14.40 -11.19
N VAL A 71 -6.56 -13.54 -11.01
CA VAL A 71 -6.48 -12.64 -9.86
C VAL A 71 -7.31 -11.41 -10.17
N ILE A 72 -8.35 -11.16 -9.38
CA ILE A 72 -9.25 -10.04 -9.60
C ILE A 72 -9.17 -9.07 -8.43
N PHE A 73 -8.95 -7.80 -8.75
CA PHE A 73 -9.02 -6.70 -7.79
C PHE A 73 -10.40 -6.08 -7.85
N TYR A 74 -11.10 -6.12 -6.72
CA TYR A 74 -12.39 -5.48 -6.54
C TYR A 74 -12.22 -4.18 -5.74
N ARG A 75 -12.75 -3.08 -6.29
CA ARG A 75 -12.82 -1.79 -5.62
C ARG A 75 -14.10 -1.66 -4.79
N PRO A 76 -14.13 -0.79 -3.77
CA PRO A 76 -15.36 -0.50 -3.04
C PRO A 76 -16.44 0.05 -3.96
N VAL A 77 -17.68 -0.28 -3.68
CA VAL A 77 -18.86 0.33 -4.32
C VAL A 77 -19.58 1.17 -3.29
N ILE A 78 -19.76 2.43 -3.59
CA ILE A 78 -20.62 3.31 -2.83
C ILE A 78 -22.04 3.05 -3.31
N ILE A 79 -22.85 2.39 -2.48
CA ILE A 79 -24.28 2.25 -2.74
C ILE A 79 -24.94 3.43 -2.02
N PRO A 80 -25.53 4.38 -2.76
CA PRO A 80 -26.31 5.43 -2.13
C PRO A 80 -27.46 4.78 -1.39
N ASN A 81 -27.51 4.94 -0.07
CA ASN A 81 -28.57 4.41 0.76
C ASN A 81 -29.88 5.11 0.40
N VAL A 82 -30.88 4.32 0.02
CA VAL A 82 -32.27 4.76 -0.16
C VAL A 82 -32.97 4.83 1.23
N GLY A 83 -32.25 5.13 2.29
CA GLY A 83 -32.71 5.25 3.67
C GLY A 83 -32.04 6.41 4.38
N SER A 84 -32.74 7.04 5.27
CA SER A 84 -32.54 8.36 5.86
C SER A 84 -31.19 8.68 6.53
N ASP A 85 -30.21 7.77 6.60
CA ASP A 85 -29.11 7.91 7.55
C ASP A 85 -27.70 7.67 7.01
N GLY A 86 -27.47 7.65 5.70
CA GLY A 86 -26.11 7.58 5.26
C GLY A 86 -25.78 6.57 4.13
N ILE A 87 -24.56 6.57 3.76
CA ILE A 87 -23.97 5.72 2.71
C ILE A 87 -23.72 4.32 3.30
N SER A 88 -24.50 3.33 2.86
CA SER A 88 -24.18 1.92 3.11
C SER A 88 -23.08 1.48 2.15
N ARG A 89 -21.97 1.05 2.67
CA ARG A 89 -20.91 0.40 1.88
C ARG A 89 -21.18 -1.10 1.93
N ASP A 90 -21.68 -1.66 0.83
CA ASP A 90 -21.73 -3.12 0.69
C ASP A 90 -20.34 -3.61 0.30
N MET A 91 -19.60 -4.06 1.29
CA MET A 91 -18.24 -4.60 1.13
C MET A 91 -18.22 -5.90 0.32
N ASN A 92 -19.36 -6.54 0.12
CA ASN A 92 -19.48 -7.78 -0.65
C ASN A 92 -19.80 -7.57 -2.15
N ALA A 93 -20.19 -6.37 -2.55
CA ALA A 93 -20.55 -6.04 -3.93
C ALA A 93 -19.43 -5.24 -4.63
N GLY A 94 -18.19 -5.61 -4.43
CA GLY A 94 -17.04 -4.96 -5.06
C GLY A 94 -17.16 -4.92 -6.59
N LYS A 95 -16.84 -3.78 -7.21
CA LYS A 95 -16.78 -3.67 -8.67
C LYS A 95 -15.39 -4.06 -9.16
N LYS A 96 -15.33 -4.98 -10.13
CA LYS A 96 -14.05 -5.38 -10.75
C LYS A 96 -13.30 -4.14 -11.25
N TYR A 97 -12.10 -3.93 -10.73
CA TYR A 97 -11.19 -2.88 -11.16
C TYR A 97 -10.27 -3.38 -12.25
N MET A 98 -9.64 -4.54 -12.04
CA MET A 98 -8.78 -5.22 -13.00
C MET A 98 -8.71 -6.71 -12.70
N GLY A 99 -8.31 -7.48 -13.73
CA GLY A 99 -8.03 -8.90 -13.63
C GLY A 99 -6.69 -9.24 -14.28
N ILE A 100 -6.04 -10.30 -13.78
CA ILE A 100 -4.77 -10.82 -14.26
C ILE A 100 -4.92 -12.33 -14.37
N GLU A 101 -4.97 -12.84 -15.59
CA GLU A 101 -4.97 -14.28 -15.82
C GLU A 101 -3.62 -14.90 -15.45
N PHE A 102 -3.66 -16.10 -14.90
CA PHE A 102 -2.47 -16.87 -14.58
C PHE A 102 -2.68 -18.36 -14.90
N ASP A 103 -1.58 -19.02 -15.21
CA ASP A 103 -1.53 -20.45 -15.48
C ASP A 103 -0.17 -20.98 -14.96
N GLY A 104 -0.22 -21.79 -13.90
CA GLY A 104 0.95 -22.38 -13.28
C GLY A 104 1.72 -23.34 -14.17
N ALA A 105 1.06 -23.94 -15.19
CA ALA A 105 1.76 -24.76 -16.18
C ALA A 105 2.73 -23.94 -17.02
N ASN A 106 2.37 -22.69 -17.31
CA ASN A 106 3.16 -21.80 -18.16
C ASN A 106 4.11 -20.91 -17.33
N LYS A 107 3.64 -20.44 -16.17
CA LYS A 107 4.41 -19.49 -15.34
C LYS A 107 4.05 -19.60 -13.87
N GLN A 108 4.99 -20.08 -13.07
CA GLN A 108 4.79 -20.31 -11.64
C GLN A 108 5.07 -19.08 -10.77
N ASN A 109 5.90 -18.15 -11.27
CA ASN A 109 6.33 -16.99 -10.50
C ASN A 109 6.16 -15.72 -11.34
N PHE A 110 5.50 -14.69 -10.80
CA PHE A 110 5.42 -13.37 -11.41
C PHE A 110 5.11 -12.29 -10.40
N ASN A 111 5.45 -11.06 -10.76
CA ASN A 111 5.12 -9.87 -10.00
C ASN A 111 4.28 -8.93 -10.86
N ARG A 112 3.35 -8.24 -10.23
CA ARG A 112 2.55 -7.18 -10.83
C ARG A 112 2.43 -6.03 -9.86
N TYR A 113 2.37 -4.83 -10.39
CA TYR A 113 2.02 -3.65 -9.63
C TYR A 113 1.00 -2.84 -10.42
N PHE A 114 0.16 -2.13 -9.73
CA PHE A 114 -0.76 -1.17 -10.30
C PHE A 114 -0.96 -0.02 -9.33
N GLU A 115 -1.40 1.08 -9.86
CA GLU A 115 -1.74 2.28 -9.11
C GLU A 115 -3.21 2.59 -9.38
N PRO A 116 -4.07 2.53 -8.35
CA PRO A 116 -5.46 2.92 -8.49
C PRO A 116 -5.58 4.39 -8.89
N ARG A 117 -6.28 4.65 -10.01
CA ARG A 117 -6.43 5.99 -10.58
C ARG A 117 -7.87 6.26 -10.96
N LEU A 118 -8.22 7.53 -11.01
CA LEU A 118 -9.47 7.98 -11.63
C LEU A 118 -9.50 7.56 -13.10
N SER A 119 -10.66 7.12 -13.57
CA SER A 119 -10.85 6.64 -14.93
C SER A 119 -12.32 6.74 -15.31
N GLU A 120 -12.64 7.69 -16.18
CA GLU A 120 -13.96 7.88 -16.73
C GLU A 120 -14.50 6.59 -17.36
N TRP A 121 -13.67 5.88 -18.13
CA TRP A 121 -14.05 4.63 -18.80
C TRP A 121 -14.43 3.50 -17.82
N LYS A 122 -13.92 3.54 -16.60
CA LYS A 122 -14.25 2.58 -15.54
C LYS A 122 -15.35 3.10 -14.60
N GLY A 123 -15.87 4.31 -14.83
CA GLY A 123 -16.79 4.98 -13.91
C GLY A 123 -16.16 5.19 -12.53
N ILE A 124 -14.92 5.67 -12.51
CA ILE A 124 -14.17 6.05 -11.32
C ILE A 124 -13.92 7.54 -11.41
N CYS A 125 -14.82 8.31 -10.85
CA CYS A 125 -14.94 9.73 -11.12
C CYS A 125 -14.38 10.62 -10.01
N SER A 126 -14.27 10.08 -8.82
CA SER A 126 -13.80 10.77 -7.64
C SER A 126 -12.88 9.89 -6.79
N ARG A 127 -12.18 10.51 -5.85
CA ARG A 127 -11.37 9.76 -4.88
C ARG A 127 -12.22 8.82 -4.02
N ASP A 128 -13.49 9.15 -3.78
CA ASP A 128 -14.40 8.28 -3.00
C ASP A 128 -14.66 6.95 -3.70
N ASP A 129 -14.54 6.87 -5.02
CA ASP A 129 -14.63 5.62 -5.78
C ASP A 129 -13.43 4.69 -5.57
N LEU A 130 -12.35 5.20 -5.01
CA LEU A 130 -11.11 4.46 -4.76
C LEU A 130 -10.87 4.21 -3.27
N VAL A 131 -11.35 5.11 -2.41
CA VAL A 131 -11.14 5.05 -0.96
C VAL A 131 -12.06 4.02 -0.33
N GLY A 132 -11.51 3.16 0.52
CA GLY A 132 -12.26 2.15 1.27
C GLY A 132 -11.63 0.77 1.19
N ASP A 133 -12.45 -0.24 1.49
CA ASP A 133 -11.99 -1.61 1.54
C ASP A 133 -11.98 -2.23 0.14
N TRP A 134 -10.85 -2.80 -0.21
CA TRP A 134 -10.60 -3.50 -1.45
C TRP A 134 -10.41 -4.99 -1.19
N LYS A 135 -10.64 -5.79 -2.21
CA LYS A 135 -10.48 -7.22 -2.17
C LYS A 135 -9.68 -7.73 -3.37
N VAL A 136 -8.79 -8.66 -3.12
CA VAL A 136 -8.14 -9.48 -4.16
C VAL A 136 -8.73 -10.87 -4.08
N ALA A 137 -9.44 -11.28 -5.12
CA ALA A 137 -10.00 -12.63 -5.24
C ALA A 137 -9.18 -13.47 -6.23
N PHE A 138 -9.13 -14.76 -6.01
CA PHE A 138 -8.38 -15.73 -6.82
C PHE A 138 -9.35 -16.70 -7.47
N GLU A 139 -10.04 -16.24 -8.52
CA GLU A 139 -11.06 -17.03 -9.21
C GLU A 139 -10.47 -18.24 -9.93
N GLY A 140 -11.19 -19.36 -9.88
CA GLY A 140 -10.71 -20.64 -10.39
C GLY A 140 -9.83 -21.41 -9.40
N THR A 141 -9.66 -20.92 -8.17
CA THR A 141 -8.85 -21.55 -7.12
C THR A 141 -9.63 -21.72 -5.82
N GLN A 142 -9.00 -22.40 -4.85
CA GLN A 142 -9.52 -22.51 -3.49
C GLN A 142 -8.86 -21.54 -2.50
N TYR A 143 -8.01 -20.61 -2.98
CA TYR A 143 -7.32 -19.65 -2.13
C TYR A 143 -8.29 -18.59 -1.60
N ALA A 144 -8.12 -18.24 -0.34
CA ALA A 144 -8.94 -17.21 0.30
C ALA A 144 -8.62 -15.83 -0.27
N ASP A 145 -9.64 -14.98 -0.33
CA ASP A 145 -9.46 -13.57 -0.71
C ASP A 145 -8.49 -12.85 0.24
N ILE A 146 -7.80 -11.83 -0.28
CA ILE A 146 -6.99 -10.93 0.52
C ILE A 146 -7.67 -9.56 0.54
N ASP A 147 -8.01 -9.08 1.74
CA ASP A 147 -8.55 -7.74 1.92
C ASP A 147 -7.43 -6.73 2.20
N PHE A 148 -7.56 -5.53 1.64
CA PHE A 148 -6.72 -4.38 1.90
C PHE A 148 -7.55 -3.09 1.82
N LYS A 149 -6.96 -1.97 2.21
CA LYS A 149 -7.67 -0.69 2.30
C LYS A 149 -6.88 0.41 1.60
N ILE A 150 -7.59 1.30 0.92
CA ILE A 150 -7.04 2.58 0.47
C ILE A 150 -7.62 3.68 1.33
N ILE A 151 -6.76 4.46 1.99
CA ILE A 151 -7.16 5.58 2.84
C ILE A 151 -7.20 6.89 2.05
N ASN A 152 -7.99 7.85 2.55
CA ASN A 152 -8.15 9.17 1.92
C ASN A 152 -6.97 10.12 2.22
N GLN A 153 -5.76 9.63 1.97
CA GLN A 153 -4.54 10.42 1.99
C GLN A 153 -3.77 10.14 0.71
N THR A 154 -3.19 11.15 0.10
CA THR A 154 -2.40 11.01 -1.12
C THR A 154 -0.95 10.70 -0.81
N ALA A 155 -0.40 9.66 -1.43
CA ALA A 155 1.04 9.35 -1.40
C ALA A 155 1.82 10.25 -2.37
N SER A 156 1.13 10.85 -3.33
CA SER A 156 1.72 11.66 -4.40
C SER A 156 1.70 13.14 -4.05
N TRP A 157 2.74 13.84 -4.50
CA TRP A 157 2.86 15.30 -4.44
C TRP A 157 1.83 16.04 -5.32
N ASP A 158 1.12 15.32 -6.18
CA ASP A 158 0.12 15.89 -7.09
C ASP A 158 -1.31 15.51 -6.69
N GLU A 159 -1.87 16.27 -5.76
CA GLU A 159 -3.27 16.11 -5.34
C GLU A 159 -4.26 16.28 -6.51
N ARG A 160 -3.88 17.01 -7.57
CA ARG A 160 -4.73 17.25 -8.75
C ARG A 160 -5.01 15.96 -9.52
N THR A 161 -4.19 14.94 -9.39
CA THR A 161 -4.42 13.62 -10.00
C THR A 161 -5.72 12.99 -9.52
N PHE A 162 -6.24 13.40 -8.35
CA PHE A 162 -7.45 12.88 -7.73
C PHE A 162 -8.56 13.94 -7.60
N GLU A 163 -8.50 15.03 -8.37
CA GLU A 163 -9.63 15.93 -8.51
C GLU A 163 -10.79 15.22 -9.21
N THR A 164 -12.00 15.47 -8.71
CA THR A 164 -13.22 14.87 -9.26
C THR A 164 -13.34 15.17 -10.74
N ILE A 165 -13.56 14.16 -11.55
CA ILE A 165 -13.86 14.30 -12.97
C ILE A 165 -15.28 14.85 -13.08
N VAL A 166 -15.42 16.11 -13.47
CA VAL A 166 -16.72 16.75 -13.66
C VAL A 166 -17.19 16.50 -15.08
N ASP A 167 -18.28 15.74 -15.18
CA ASP A 167 -19.17 15.55 -16.31
C ASP A 167 -18.56 15.47 -17.72
N LYS A 168 -18.35 14.24 -18.19
CA LYS A 168 -18.20 13.92 -19.63
C LYS A 168 -19.01 12.69 -20.01
N GLY A 169 -20.17 12.49 -19.42
CA GLY A 169 -21.15 11.49 -19.85
C GLY A 169 -21.17 10.17 -19.08
N THR A 170 -20.07 9.74 -18.44
CA THR A 170 -20.01 8.55 -17.57
C THR A 170 -19.75 8.90 -16.12
N CYS A 171 -19.29 10.05 -15.86
CA CYS A 171 -19.18 10.71 -14.57
C CYS A 171 -20.17 11.85 -14.45
#